data_29f33be76139406bcd52f1ff308dfa1e
#
_entry.id   29f33be76139406bcd52f1ff308dfa1e
#
_cell.length_a   1.000
_cell.length_b   1.000
_cell.length_c   1.000
_cell.angle_alpha   90.00
_cell.angle_beta   90.00
_cell.angle_gamma   90.00
#
_symmetry.space_group_name_H-M   'P 1'
#
loop_
_entity.id
_entity.type
_entity.pdbx_description
1 polymer ?
#
loop_
_entity_poly.entity_id
_entity_poly.type
_entity_poly.pdbx_seq_one_letter_code
_entity_poly.pdbx_strand_id
1 'polypeptide(L)'
;MLAKNLTIRQQNNILKATQRPIFGFGGSGSSDQGISNAPPKRVAVTGAAGNIAYSILYRIASGEFLGKQQRIILHLVDLPFAEKALQGVMAELHDCAFPLLDEVVCATDPVTGFKDVDYAFMVGAKPRGPGMERADLLKDNGQIFVGVGKAMADHAKRDCKTIVVGNPANTNCLIL
;
A
#
# COMPACT_ATOMS: atom_id res chain seq x y z
N MET A 1 -26.83 17.80 -1.71
CA MET A 1 -25.84 17.86 -0.61
C MET A 1 -24.58 17.16 -1.05
N LEU A 2 -23.55 17.92 -1.44
CA LEU A 2 -22.26 17.40 -1.90
C LEU A 2 -21.39 17.19 -0.66
N ALA A 3 -21.34 15.95 -0.15
CA ALA A 3 -20.28 15.57 0.77
C ALA A 3 -18.99 15.52 -0.05
N LYS A 4 -18.18 16.56 0.03
CA LYS A 4 -16.82 16.57 -0.53
C LYS A 4 -16.02 15.52 0.22
N ASN A 5 -15.55 14.49 -0.50
CA ASN A 5 -14.58 13.55 0.02
C ASN A 5 -13.30 14.32 0.39
N LEU A 6 -13.14 14.61 1.67
CA LEU A 6 -11.92 15.22 2.19
C LEU A 6 -10.82 14.16 2.12
N THR A 7 -9.63 14.55 1.65
CA THR A 7 -8.45 13.68 1.73
C THR A 7 -8.13 13.38 3.19
N ILE A 8 -7.49 12.23 3.48
CA ILE A 8 -7.05 11.87 4.84
C ILE A 8 -6.28 13.02 5.50
N ARG A 9 -5.45 13.72 4.73
CA ARG A 9 -4.70 14.88 5.21
C ARG A 9 -5.61 16.03 5.65
N GLN A 10 -6.69 16.29 4.94
CA GLN A 10 -7.66 17.32 5.32
C GLN A 10 -8.41 16.94 6.60
N GLN A 11 -8.79 15.65 6.73
CA GLN A 11 -9.40 15.11 7.95
C GLN A 11 -8.44 15.17 9.14
N ASN A 12 -7.16 14.80 8.95
CA ASN A 12 -6.14 14.86 9.99
C ASN A 12 -5.80 16.30 10.40
N ASN A 13 -5.86 17.26 9.49
CA ASN A 13 -5.67 18.68 9.83
C ASN A 13 -6.84 19.23 10.66
N ILE A 14 -8.05 18.79 10.37
CA ILE A 14 -9.24 19.15 11.18
C ILE A 14 -9.12 18.56 12.59
N LEU A 15 -8.73 17.29 12.71
CA LEU A 15 -8.51 16.62 14.00
C LEU A 15 -7.40 17.30 14.82
N LYS A 16 -6.28 17.69 14.19
CA LYS A 16 -5.20 18.44 14.86
C LYS A 16 -5.63 19.83 15.32
N ALA A 17 -6.50 20.49 14.58
CA ALA A 17 -7.02 21.82 14.95
C ALA A 17 -7.97 21.78 16.14
N THR A 18 -8.63 20.65 16.40
CA THR A 18 -9.55 20.46 17.54
C THR A 18 -8.85 19.94 18.80
N GLN A 19 -7.65 19.35 18.68
CA GLN A 19 -6.85 18.88 19.82
C GLN A 19 -5.87 19.94 20.30
N ARG A 20 -6.37 21.00 20.98
CA ARG A 20 -5.50 21.85 21.80
C ARG A 20 -5.16 21.11 23.08
N PRO A 21 -3.88 20.88 23.41
CA PRO A 21 -3.52 20.27 24.68
C PRO A 21 -3.91 21.19 25.81
N ILE A 22 -4.78 20.71 26.71
CA ILE A 22 -5.23 21.46 27.91
C ILE A 22 -4.16 21.48 29.01
N PHE A 23 -3.12 20.64 28.90
CA PHE A 23 -2.02 20.58 29.87
C PHE A 23 -0.67 20.48 29.18
N GLY A 24 0.16 21.51 29.35
CA GLY A 24 1.58 21.48 29.02
C GLY A 24 2.35 20.72 30.09
N PHE A 25 2.73 19.48 29.84
CA PHE A 25 3.81 18.83 30.56
C PHE A 25 5.09 18.98 29.72
N GLY A 26 6.04 19.73 30.25
CA GLY A 26 7.38 19.86 29.70
C GLY A 26 8.12 18.52 29.82
N GLY A 27 8.22 17.81 28.71
CA GLY A 27 9.05 16.61 28.54
C GLY A 27 10.25 16.96 27.67
N SER A 28 11.44 16.73 28.22
CA SER A 28 12.76 16.96 27.63
C SER A 28 12.92 16.29 26.25
N GLY A 29 13.29 17.08 25.26
CA GLY A 29 13.97 16.84 24.02
C GLY A 29 14.14 15.41 23.49
N SER A 30 13.15 14.88 22.78
CA SER A 30 13.40 14.13 21.55
C SER A 30 13.18 15.12 20.40
N SER A 31 14.15 15.26 19.51
CA SER A 31 14.03 16.07 18.30
C SER A 31 12.83 15.55 17.52
N ASP A 32 11.68 16.20 17.68
CA ASP A 32 10.50 16.00 16.85
C ASP A 32 10.85 16.54 15.47
N GLN A 33 11.52 15.71 14.69
CA GLN A 33 11.77 15.98 13.29
C GLN A 33 10.41 15.85 12.60
N GLY A 34 9.77 16.99 12.36
CA GLY A 34 8.45 17.07 11.76
C GLY A 34 8.35 16.30 10.44
N ILE A 35 7.13 15.97 10.05
CA ILE A 35 6.83 15.31 8.78
C ILE A 35 7.44 16.12 7.64
N SER A 36 8.20 15.45 6.77
CA SER A 36 8.86 16.07 5.62
C SER A 36 7.85 16.71 4.66
N ASN A 37 8.22 17.88 4.11
CA ASN A 37 7.49 18.51 3.01
C ASN A 37 7.82 17.89 1.64
N ALA A 38 8.70 16.88 1.58
CA ALA A 38 8.97 16.14 0.36
C ALA A 38 7.68 15.52 -0.21
N PRO A 39 7.58 15.34 -1.54
CA PRO A 39 6.42 14.72 -2.14
C PRO A 39 6.20 13.31 -1.59
N PRO A 40 4.95 12.88 -1.45
CA PRO A 40 4.64 11.55 -0.95
C PRO A 40 5.16 10.47 -1.90
N LYS A 41 5.64 9.36 -1.35
CA LYS A 41 6.03 8.17 -2.10
C LYS A 41 4.83 7.26 -2.33
N ARG A 42 4.68 6.77 -3.56
CA ARG A 42 3.62 5.83 -3.92
C ARG A 42 4.08 4.40 -3.68
N VAL A 43 3.34 3.67 -2.86
CA VAL A 43 3.65 2.29 -2.48
C VAL A 43 2.49 1.40 -2.89
N ALA A 44 2.71 0.51 -3.85
CA ALA A 44 1.72 -0.47 -4.26
C ALA A 44 1.89 -1.78 -3.48
N VAL A 45 0.77 -2.38 -3.08
CA VAL A 45 0.72 -3.69 -2.45
C VAL A 45 -0.30 -4.54 -3.19
N THR A 46 0.15 -5.62 -3.84
CA THR A 46 -0.75 -6.56 -4.53
C THR A 46 -1.29 -7.61 -3.57
N GLY A 47 -2.49 -8.13 -3.85
CA GLY A 47 -3.19 -9.03 -2.93
C GLY A 47 -3.58 -8.31 -1.64
N ALA A 48 -3.92 -7.03 -1.74
CA ALA A 48 -4.07 -6.13 -0.59
C ALA A 48 -5.25 -6.50 0.33
N ALA A 49 -6.22 -7.26 -0.16
CA ALA A 49 -7.30 -7.82 0.65
C ALA A 49 -6.90 -9.11 1.39
N GLY A 50 -5.69 -9.64 1.14
CA GLY A 50 -5.19 -10.87 1.77
C GLY A 50 -4.55 -10.62 3.13
N ASN A 51 -4.55 -11.64 4.00
CA ASN A 51 -4.08 -11.53 5.39
C ASN A 51 -2.63 -11.05 5.53
N ILE A 52 -1.73 -11.48 4.63
CA ILE A 52 -0.32 -11.07 4.67
C ILE A 52 -0.19 -9.58 4.35
N ALA A 53 -0.82 -9.14 3.26
CA ALA A 53 -0.81 -7.73 2.88
C ALA A 53 -1.46 -6.86 3.95
N TYR A 54 -2.60 -7.26 4.51
CA TYR A 54 -3.26 -6.58 5.61
C TYR A 54 -2.30 -6.27 6.77
N SER A 55 -1.53 -7.27 7.20
CA SER A 55 -0.55 -7.08 8.30
C SER A 55 0.58 -6.10 7.95
N ILE A 56 0.94 -5.97 6.66
CA ILE A 56 2.02 -5.10 6.21
C ILE A 56 1.55 -3.65 6.03
N LEU A 57 0.31 -3.44 5.55
CA LEU A 57 -0.22 -2.12 5.21
C LEU A 57 -0.14 -1.12 6.36
N TYR A 58 -0.52 -1.54 7.57
CA TYR A 58 -0.48 -0.68 8.77
C TYR A 58 0.95 -0.31 9.17
N ARG A 59 1.89 -1.24 9.01
CA ARG A 59 3.31 -1.00 9.28
C ARG A 59 3.91 -0.02 8.26
N ILE A 60 3.54 -0.13 6.99
CA ILE A 60 3.95 0.83 5.96
C ILE A 60 3.37 2.21 6.29
N ALA A 61 2.06 2.28 6.60
CA ALA A 61 1.36 3.52 6.93
C ALA A 61 1.89 4.20 8.19
N SER A 62 2.35 3.42 9.18
CA SER A 62 2.95 3.95 10.41
C SER A 62 4.38 4.47 10.23
N GLY A 63 4.99 4.31 9.05
CA GLY A 63 6.34 4.77 8.74
C GLY A 63 7.46 3.79 9.11
N GLU A 64 7.17 2.51 9.33
CA GLU A 64 8.21 1.50 9.57
C GLU A 64 9.03 1.19 8.31
N PHE A 65 8.46 1.43 7.12
CA PHE A 65 9.13 1.13 5.85
C PHE A 65 10.05 2.26 5.36
N LEU A 66 9.56 3.50 5.31
CA LEU A 66 10.27 4.64 4.73
C LEU A 66 10.71 5.68 5.78
N GLY A 67 10.51 5.38 7.06
CA GLY A 67 10.82 6.31 8.16
C GLY A 67 9.64 7.18 8.56
N LYS A 68 9.76 7.78 9.76
CA LYS A 68 8.69 8.54 10.42
C LYS A 68 8.42 9.93 9.84
N GLN A 69 9.14 10.31 8.80
CA GLN A 69 9.01 11.63 8.18
C GLN A 69 8.46 11.57 6.75
N GLN A 70 8.61 10.42 6.06
CA GLN A 70 8.22 10.28 4.67
C GLN A 70 6.71 10.03 4.55
N ARG A 71 6.02 10.94 3.88
CA ARG A 71 4.60 10.77 3.52
C ARG A 71 4.45 9.74 2.41
N ILE A 72 3.34 9.03 2.42
CA ILE A 72 3.04 7.99 1.45
C ILE A 72 1.63 8.08 0.89
N ILE A 73 1.46 7.52 -0.30
CA ILE A 73 0.18 7.16 -0.90
C ILE A 73 0.19 5.65 -1.07
N LEU A 74 -0.78 4.96 -0.50
CA LEU A 74 -0.92 3.51 -0.64
C LEU A 74 -1.82 3.16 -1.82
N HIS A 75 -1.33 2.29 -2.71
CA HIS A 75 -2.11 1.66 -3.76
C HIS A 75 -2.44 0.22 -3.33
N LEU A 76 -3.68 -0.03 -3.00
CA LEU A 76 -4.21 -1.35 -2.66
C LEU A 76 -4.65 -2.02 -3.95
N VAL A 77 -3.88 -3.00 -4.41
CA VAL A 77 -4.12 -3.66 -5.70
C VAL A 77 -4.59 -5.09 -5.47
N ASP A 78 -5.75 -5.44 -6.03
CA ASP A 78 -6.27 -6.80 -5.96
C ASP A 78 -7.15 -7.12 -7.19
N LEU A 79 -7.65 -8.34 -7.25
CA LEU A 79 -8.54 -8.78 -8.32
C LEU A 79 -9.95 -8.16 -8.18
N PRO A 80 -10.72 -8.02 -9.27
CA PRO A 80 -12.03 -7.36 -9.26
C PRO A 80 -13.02 -7.92 -8.23
N PHE A 81 -12.98 -9.23 -7.97
CA PHE A 81 -13.87 -9.85 -6.99
C PHE A 81 -13.56 -9.45 -5.53
N ALA A 82 -12.37 -8.91 -5.26
CA ALA A 82 -11.94 -8.44 -3.95
C ALA A 82 -12.25 -6.96 -3.68
N GLU A 83 -12.88 -6.24 -4.62
CA GLU A 83 -13.14 -4.81 -4.52
C GLU A 83 -13.82 -4.41 -3.21
N LYS A 84 -14.85 -5.15 -2.80
CA LYS A 84 -15.55 -4.88 -1.53
C LYS A 84 -14.63 -5.02 -0.32
N ALA A 85 -13.74 -6.01 -0.32
CA ALA A 85 -12.75 -6.19 0.75
C ALA A 85 -11.70 -5.07 0.75
N LEU A 86 -11.23 -4.62 -0.43
CA LEU A 86 -10.35 -3.47 -0.54
C LEU A 86 -10.97 -2.20 0.06
N GLN A 87 -12.25 -1.95 -0.20
CA GLN A 87 -12.97 -0.82 0.39
C GLN A 87 -13.03 -0.91 1.92
N GLY A 88 -13.19 -2.12 2.47
CA GLY A 88 -13.12 -2.35 3.92
C GLY A 88 -11.75 -2.00 4.48
N VAL A 89 -10.67 -2.51 3.88
CA VAL A 89 -9.28 -2.21 4.30
C VAL A 89 -8.99 -0.71 4.20
N MET A 90 -9.45 -0.06 3.14
CA MET A 90 -9.30 1.40 2.99
C MET A 90 -10.01 2.15 4.12
N ALA A 91 -11.24 1.76 4.48
CA ALA A 91 -11.98 2.40 5.56
C ALA A 91 -11.23 2.27 6.90
N GLU A 92 -10.70 1.08 7.21
CA GLU A 92 -9.91 0.85 8.42
C GLU A 92 -8.63 1.67 8.45
N LEU A 93 -7.90 1.78 7.32
CA LEU A 93 -6.71 2.64 7.22
C LEU A 93 -7.06 4.13 7.43
N HIS A 94 -8.24 4.57 6.98
CA HIS A 94 -8.74 5.92 7.24
C HIS A 94 -9.04 6.13 8.73
N ASP A 95 -9.68 5.17 9.37
CA ASP A 95 -10.02 5.24 10.79
C ASP A 95 -8.77 5.27 11.69
N CYS A 96 -7.68 4.64 11.27
CA CYS A 96 -6.39 4.71 11.97
C CYS A 96 -5.75 6.10 11.93
N ALA A 97 -6.13 6.98 11.00
CA ALA A 97 -5.67 8.36 10.88
C ALA A 97 -4.13 8.51 10.91
N PHE A 98 -3.40 7.64 10.22
CA PHE A 98 -1.94 7.69 10.16
C PHE A 98 -1.44 9.04 9.62
N PRO A 99 -0.57 9.76 10.35
CA PRO A 99 -0.14 11.11 9.96
C PRO A 99 0.71 11.13 8.69
N LEU A 100 1.30 10.01 8.31
CA LEU A 100 2.13 9.87 7.10
C LEU A 100 1.35 9.40 5.87
N LEU A 101 0.11 8.93 6.05
CA LEU A 101 -0.74 8.43 4.97
C LEU A 101 -1.55 9.59 4.37
N ASP A 102 -1.16 10.03 3.18
CA ASP A 102 -1.85 11.14 2.48
C ASP A 102 -3.11 10.64 1.76
N GLU A 103 -3.04 9.46 1.15
CA GLU A 103 -4.11 8.91 0.32
C GLU A 103 -4.06 7.38 0.27
N VAL A 104 -5.21 6.74 0.08
CA VAL A 104 -5.34 5.32 -0.25
C VAL A 104 -6.08 5.20 -1.58
N VAL A 105 -5.47 4.51 -2.54
CA VAL A 105 -6.04 4.22 -3.86
C VAL A 105 -6.39 2.73 -3.91
N CYS A 106 -7.67 2.39 -4.07
CA CYS A 106 -8.09 1.02 -4.37
C CYS A 106 -8.08 0.81 -5.87
N ALA A 107 -7.42 -0.23 -6.32
CA ALA A 107 -7.30 -0.55 -7.74
C ALA A 107 -7.55 -2.04 -7.98
N THR A 108 -8.46 -2.32 -8.91
CA THR A 108 -8.74 -3.68 -9.41
C THR A 108 -8.18 -3.88 -10.82
N ASP A 109 -7.52 -2.86 -11.35
CA ASP A 109 -6.82 -2.89 -12.63
C ASP A 109 -5.35 -2.50 -12.45
N PRO A 110 -4.44 -3.09 -13.25
CA PRO A 110 -3.01 -2.83 -13.12
C PRO A 110 -2.59 -1.40 -13.50
N VAL A 111 -3.34 -0.72 -14.39
CA VAL A 111 -3.00 0.64 -14.84
C VAL A 111 -3.10 1.61 -13.66
N THR A 112 -4.25 1.62 -12.99
CA THR A 112 -4.47 2.43 -11.78
C THR A 112 -3.55 1.99 -10.64
N GLY A 113 -3.38 0.66 -10.48
CA GLY A 113 -2.61 0.08 -9.39
C GLY A 113 -1.13 0.46 -9.39
N PHE A 114 -0.51 0.55 -10.58
CA PHE A 114 0.93 0.83 -10.70
C PHE A 114 1.28 2.24 -11.16
N LYS A 115 0.29 3.11 -11.31
CA LYS A 115 0.53 4.48 -11.79
C LYS A 115 1.48 5.26 -10.89
N ASP A 116 2.64 5.64 -11.45
CA ASP A 116 3.67 6.46 -10.80
C ASP A 116 4.23 5.87 -9.48
N VAL A 117 4.19 4.55 -9.32
CA VAL A 117 4.61 3.85 -8.11
C VAL A 117 6.13 3.91 -7.93
N ASP A 118 6.58 4.25 -6.71
CA ASP A 118 7.99 4.27 -6.29
C ASP A 118 8.43 2.91 -5.71
N TYR A 119 7.53 2.21 -5.03
CA TYR A 119 7.81 0.92 -4.36
C TYR A 119 6.64 -0.03 -4.55
N ALA A 120 6.93 -1.31 -4.81
CA ALA A 120 5.90 -2.32 -5.01
C ALA A 120 6.16 -3.57 -4.17
N PHE A 121 5.16 -3.99 -3.41
CA PHE A 121 5.13 -5.24 -2.67
C PHE A 121 4.24 -6.24 -3.42
N MET A 122 4.85 -7.22 -4.07
CA MET A 122 4.16 -8.28 -4.81
C MET A 122 3.81 -9.42 -3.87
N VAL A 123 2.76 -9.22 -3.08
CA VAL A 123 2.28 -10.20 -2.09
C VAL A 123 1.26 -11.14 -2.70
N GLY A 124 0.42 -10.62 -3.61
CA GLY A 124 -0.62 -11.38 -4.28
C GLY A 124 -0.05 -12.50 -5.14
N ALA A 125 -0.53 -13.71 -4.90
CA ALA A 125 -0.25 -14.89 -5.70
C ALA A 125 -1.40 -15.90 -5.51
N LYS A 126 -1.63 -16.76 -6.51
CA LYS A 126 -2.59 -17.86 -6.38
C LYS A 126 -2.08 -18.85 -5.34
N PRO A 127 -2.86 -19.16 -4.29
CA PRO A 127 -2.46 -20.14 -3.29
C PRO A 127 -2.51 -21.56 -3.88
N ARG A 128 -1.72 -22.48 -3.30
CA ARG A 128 -1.76 -23.88 -3.66
C ARG A 128 -3.07 -24.52 -3.18
N GLY A 129 -3.86 -25.05 -4.10
CA GLY A 129 -5.06 -25.81 -3.80
C GLY A 129 -4.78 -27.28 -3.46
N PRO A 130 -5.75 -28.00 -2.87
CA PRO A 130 -5.66 -29.45 -2.67
C PRO A 130 -5.44 -30.17 -4.01
N GLY A 131 -4.47 -31.09 -4.05
CA GLY A 131 -4.16 -31.86 -5.26
C GLY A 131 -3.39 -31.13 -6.36
N MET A 132 -3.10 -29.83 -6.20
CA MET A 132 -2.32 -29.06 -7.18
C MET A 132 -0.83 -29.38 -7.08
N GLU A 133 -0.18 -29.68 -8.21
CA GLU A 133 1.25 -29.88 -8.28
C GLU A 133 2.01 -28.53 -8.27
N ARG A 134 3.32 -28.58 -7.95
CA ARG A 134 4.16 -27.38 -7.97
C ARG A 134 4.27 -26.78 -9.38
N ALA A 135 4.26 -27.62 -10.43
CA ALA A 135 4.33 -27.17 -11.81
C ALA A 135 3.08 -26.36 -12.21
N ASP A 136 1.90 -26.78 -11.77
CA ASP A 136 0.64 -26.06 -12.04
C ASP A 136 0.64 -24.70 -11.36
N LEU A 137 1.05 -24.66 -10.09
CA LEU A 137 1.16 -23.40 -9.34
C LEU A 137 2.14 -22.43 -9.99
N LEU A 138 3.27 -22.95 -10.48
CA LEU A 138 4.28 -22.15 -11.17
C LEU A 138 3.72 -21.57 -12.47
N LYS A 139 3.01 -22.36 -13.27
CA LYS A 139 2.41 -21.92 -14.52
C LYS A 139 1.37 -20.83 -14.30
N ASP A 140 0.48 -21.03 -13.33
CA ASP A 140 -0.59 -20.06 -13.04
C ASP A 140 -0.04 -18.75 -12.49
N ASN A 141 0.85 -18.81 -11.52
CA ASN A 141 1.48 -17.61 -10.97
C ASN A 141 2.40 -16.92 -11.98
N GLY A 142 3.13 -17.67 -12.79
CA GLY A 142 3.98 -17.11 -13.84
C GLY A 142 3.19 -16.20 -14.80
N GLN A 143 2.00 -16.62 -15.23
CA GLN A 143 1.16 -15.79 -16.09
C GLN A 143 0.70 -14.50 -15.40
N ILE A 144 0.35 -14.58 -14.11
CA ILE A 144 -0.01 -13.39 -13.31
C ILE A 144 1.17 -12.42 -13.29
N PHE A 145 2.38 -12.89 -12.99
CA PHE A 145 3.56 -12.05 -12.88
C PHE A 145 4.04 -11.47 -14.22
N VAL A 146 3.86 -12.17 -15.34
CA VAL A 146 4.06 -11.60 -16.68
C VAL A 146 3.15 -10.41 -16.92
N GLY A 147 1.86 -10.52 -16.57
CA GLY A 147 0.90 -9.42 -16.72
C GLY A 147 1.23 -8.23 -15.83
N VAL A 148 1.57 -8.49 -14.57
CA VAL A 148 1.97 -7.47 -13.60
C VAL A 148 3.27 -6.78 -14.04
N GLY A 149 4.28 -7.54 -14.51
CA GLY A 149 5.54 -6.98 -14.99
C GLY A 149 5.36 -6.02 -16.17
N LYS A 150 4.49 -6.36 -17.12
CA LYS A 150 4.13 -5.44 -18.21
C LYS A 150 3.48 -4.17 -17.71
N ALA A 151 2.50 -4.29 -16.82
CA ALA A 151 1.82 -3.13 -16.25
C ALA A 151 2.78 -2.22 -15.47
N MET A 152 3.72 -2.80 -14.73
CA MET A 152 4.75 -2.03 -14.04
C MET A 152 5.71 -1.34 -15.02
N ALA A 153 6.15 -2.02 -16.08
CA ALA A 153 7.02 -1.44 -17.09
C ALA A 153 6.38 -0.22 -17.77
N ASP A 154 5.06 -0.27 -17.96
CA ASP A 154 4.32 0.79 -18.65
C ASP A 154 3.89 1.95 -17.73
N HIS A 155 3.64 1.69 -16.45
CA HIS A 155 2.96 2.66 -15.57
C HIS A 155 3.72 3.03 -14.29
N ALA A 156 4.63 2.18 -13.79
CA ALA A 156 5.43 2.51 -12.63
C ALA A 156 6.61 3.42 -12.99
N LYS A 157 7.22 4.03 -11.99
CA LYS A 157 8.46 4.80 -12.21
C LYS A 157 9.60 3.87 -12.63
N ARG A 158 10.51 4.37 -13.47
CA ARG A 158 11.66 3.62 -13.98
C ARG A 158 12.60 3.09 -12.90
N ASP A 159 12.66 3.78 -11.78
CA ASP A 159 13.45 3.44 -10.59
C ASP A 159 12.63 2.74 -9.49
N CYS A 160 11.42 2.26 -9.82
CA CYS A 160 10.55 1.54 -8.89
C CYS A 160 11.28 0.32 -8.29
N LYS A 161 11.28 0.24 -6.96
CA LYS A 161 11.87 -0.89 -6.24
C LYS A 161 10.80 -1.90 -5.87
N THR A 162 11.04 -3.16 -6.18
CA THR A 162 10.05 -4.22 -6.03
C THR A 162 10.53 -5.30 -5.06
N ILE A 163 9.65 -5.73 -4.17
CA ILE A 163 9.83 -6.88 -3.28
C ILE A 163 8.79 -7.93 -3.68
N VAL A 164 9.25 -9.14 -4.01
CA VAL A 164 8.38 -10.26 -4.36
C VAL A 164 8.25 -11.21 -3.19
N VAL A 165 7.03 -11.39 -2.70
CA VAL A 165 6.68 -12.25 -1.55
C VAL A 165 5.84 -13.44 -1.99
N GLY A 166 4.99 -13.27 -3.03
CA GLY A 166 4.11 -14.30 -3.56
C GLY A 166 4.88 -15.53 -4.05
N ASN A 167 4.50 -16.71 -3.56
CA ASN A 167 5.22 -17.97 -3.87
C ASN A 167 4.84 -18.55 -5.26
N PRO A 168 5.83 -19.15 -5.96
CA PRO A 168 7.26 -19.29 -5.64
C PRO A 168 8.02 -17.97 -5.87
N ALA A 169 8.43 -17.30 -4.79
CA ALA A 169 8.91 -15.92 -4.82
C ALA A 169 10.15 -15.73 -5.73
N ASN A 170 11.12 -16.64 -5.68
CA ASN A 170 12.31 -16.57 -6.51
C ASN A 170 11.99 -16.65 -8.02
N THR A 171 11.11 -17.57 -8.41
CA THR A 171 10.70 -17.73 -9.80
C THR A 171 9.82 -16.57 -10.26
N ASN A 172 8.87 -16.15 -9.43
CA ASN A 172 8.01 -15.01 -9.73
C ASN A 172 8.83 -13.72 -9.87
N CYS A 173 9.87 -13.54 -9.06
CA CYS A 173 10.79 -12.41 -9.18
C CYS A 173 11.60 -12.42 -10.47
N LEU A 174 11.97 -13.61 -10.97
CA LEU A 174 12.67 -13.74 -12.25
C LEU A 174 11.77 -13.47 -13.46
N ILE A 175 10.49 -13.78 -13.34
CA ILE A 175 9.49 -13.56 -14.39
C ILE A 175 9.08 -12.08 -14.48
N LEU A 176 8.98 -11.40 -13.34
CA LEU A 176 8.65 -10.00 -13.23
C LEU A 176 9.67 -9.10 -13.92
#